data_dfd6506362cf1082874fef93302078f6
#
_entry.id   dfd6506362cf1082874fef93302078f6
#
_cell.length_a   1.000
_cell.length_b   1.000
_cell.length_c   1.000
_cell.angle_alpha   90.00
_cell.angle_beta   90.00
_cell.angle_gamma   90.00
#
_symmetry.space_group_name_H-M   'P 1'
#
loop_
_entity.id
_entity.type
_entity.pdbx_description
1 polymer ?
#
loop_
_entity_poly.entity_id
_entity_poly.type
_entity_poly.pdbx_seq_one_letter_code
_entity_poly.pdbx_strand_id
1 'polypeptide(L)'
;DAELLVDFKNGKGETGVLLGVNARPLLEGHGKGDGLAFTLIPEEPIVAFQKFHFNENHNWIYVHKNMRVYANVDMWDDEGMGFRVHSVQGDTVSLQNIDVEIRRISLAELSKVLPYFPEITGLFSAEAHYVQTEKDLQLSVESSIDELTYERQRIGDVTLGATWLPGEQGK
;
A
#
# COMPACT_ATOMS: atom_id res chain seq x y z
N ASP A 1 19.40 6.87 -12.47
CA ASP A 1 18.32 7.24 -11.55
C ASP A 1 17.15 7.78 -12.38
N ALA A 2 15.93 7.37 -12.03
CA ALA A 2 14.70 7.85 -12.65
C ALA A 2 13.74 8.30 -11.56
N GLU A 3 13.02 9.37 -11.83
CA GLU A 3 12.02 9.91 -10.90
C GLU A 3 10.68 10.00 -11.62
N LEU A 4 9.63 9.54 -10.97
CA LEU A 4 8.25 9.71 -11.39
C LEU A 4 7.49 10.37 -10.24
N LEU A 5 6.86 11.51 -10.52
CA LEU A 5 6.06 12.26 -9.55
C LEU A 5 4.66 12.49 -10.11
N VAL A 6 3.64 12.22 -9.32
CA VAL A 6 2.26 12.57 -9.58
C VAL A 6 1.90 13.79 -8.72
N ASP A 7 1.49 14.87 -9.37
CA ASP A 7 0.97 16.09 -8.73
C ASP A 7 -0.44 16.36 -9.27
N PHE A 8 -1.44 16.12 -8.45
CA PHE A 8 -2.84 16.38 -8.78
C PHE A 8 -3.39 17.51 -7.90
N LYS A 9 -4.00 18.51 -8.55
CA LYS A 9 -4.67 19.63 -7.88
C LYS A 9 -6.13 19.72 -8.30
N ASN A 10 -6.99 20.05 -7.34
CA ASN A 10 -8.40 20.31 -7.64
C ASN A 10 -8.59 21.68 -8.31
N GLY A 11 -9.83 21.99 -8.72
CA GLY A 11 -10.16 23.27 -9.36
C GLY A 11 -9.97 24.53 -8.49
N LYS A 12 -9.70 24.36 -7.19
CA LYS A 12 -9.37 25.43 -6.25
C LYS A 12 -7.85 25.61 -6.06
N GLY A 13 -7.04 24.75 -6.69
CA GLY A 13 -5.59 24.76 -6.54
C GLY A 13 -5.07 24.01 -5.31
N GLU A 14 -5.93 23.31 -4.57
CA GLU A 14 -5.52 22.48 -3.44
C GLU A 14 -4.92 21.17 -3.94
N THR A 15 -3.78 20.76 -3.40
CA THR A 15 -3.10 19.52 -3.78
C THR A 15 -3.83 18.32 -3.17
N GLY A 16 -4.41 17.48 -4.01
CA GLY A 16 -5.09 16.25 -3.61
C GLY A 16 -4.18 15.04 -3.59
N VAL A 17 -3.20 14.99 -4.50
CA VAL A 17 -2.17 13.96 -4.55
C VAL A 17 -0.83 14.59 -4.89
N LEU A 18 0.18 14.29 -4.10
CA LEU A 18 1.59 14.59 -4.39
C LEU A 18 2.40 13.38 -3.89
N LEU A 19 2.67 12.45 -4.79
CA LEU A 19 3.37 11.21 -4.46
C LEU A 19 4.12 10.71 -5.68
N GLY A 20 5.29 10.20 -5.48
CA GLY A 20 6.11 9.65 -6.54
C GLY A 20 7.10 8.62 -6.06
N VAL A 21 7.95 8.19 -6.95
CA VAL A 21 9.02 7.23 -6.70
C VAL A 21 10.32 7.70 -7.34
N ASN A 22 11.40 7.52 -6.63
CA ASN A 22 12.75 7.61 -7.17
C ASN A 22 13.28 6.18 -7.34
N ALA A 23 13.71 5.83 -8.54
CA ALA A 23 14.26 4.53 -8.89
C ALA A 23 15.75 4.63 -9.17
N ARG A 24 16.54 3.73 -8.57
CA ARG A 24 17.98 3.62 -8.77
C ARG A 24 18.43 2.16 -8.92
N PRO A 25 19.53 1.89 -9.63
CA PRO A 25 20.12 0.56 -9.65
C PRO A 25 20.45 0.09 -8.22
N LEU A 26 20.16 -1.17 -7.93
CA LEU A 26 20.57 -1.81 -6.69
C LEU A 26 22.05 -2.17 -6.82
N LEU A 27 22.90 -1.56 -5.97
CA LEU A 27 24.34 -1.80 -5.99
C LEU A 27 24.67 -3.16 -5.38
N GLU A 28 25.73 -3.79 -5.88
CA GLU A 28 26.28 -5.02 -5.30
C GLU A 28 26.63 -4.83 -3.82
N GLY A 29 26.17 -5.72 -2.96
CA GLY A 29 26.43 -5.68 -1.51
C GLY A 29 25.18 -5.74 -0.64
N HIS A 30 23.99 -5.47 -1.16
CA HIS A 30 22.72 -5.69 -0.46
C HIS A 30 22.18 -7.14 -0.62
N GLY A 31 23.11 -8.08 -0.74
CA GLY A 31 22.85 -9.51 -0.66
C GLY A 31 22.02 -10.07 -1.77
N LYS A 32 22.60 -10.32 -2.92
CA LYS A 32 22.14 -11.15 -4.04
C LYS A 32 21.53 -10.41 -5.24
N GLY A 33 22.40 -9.87 -6.03
CA GLY A 33 22.09 -9.67 -7.45
C GLY A 33 21.61 -8.25 -7.77
N ASP A 34 21.82 -7.91 -9.00
CA ASP A 34 21.38 -6.67 -9.60
C ASP A 34 19.84 -6.57 -9.56
N GLY A 35 19.35 -5.38 -9.42
CA GLY A 35 17.94 -5.07 -9.39
C GLY A 35 17.71 -3.57 -9.35
N LEU A 36 16.54 -3.16 -8.91
CA LEU A 36 16.16 -1.77 -8.72
C LEU A 36 15.77 -1.51 -7.25
N ALA A 37 16.21 -0.38 -6.75
CA ALA A 37 15.77 0.15 -5.47
C ALA A 37 14.86 1.34 -5.72
N PHE A 38 13.72 1.37 -5.04
CA PHE A 38 12.74 2.45 -5.09
C PHE A 38 12.60 3.08 -3.72
N THR A 39 12.48 4.40 -3.70
CA THR A 39 12.07 5.17 -2.52
C THR A 39 10.89 6.05 -2.90
N LEU A 40 9.95 6.22 -1.99
CA LEU A 40 8.83 7.13 -2.19
C LEU A 40 9.26 8.58 -1.96
N ILE A 41 8.69 9.50 -2.70
CA ILE A 41 8.96 10.94 -2.67
C ILE A 41 7.64 11.73 -2.75
N PRO A 42 7.60 13.00 -2.27
CA PRO A 42 8.56 13.67 -1.40
C PRO A 42 8.55 13.14 0.04
N GLU A 43 9.35 13.69 0.94
CA GLU A 43 9.38 13.30 2.37
C GLU A 43 8.03 13.48 3.08
N GLU A 44 7.23 14.45 2.63
CA GLU A 44 5.86 14.69 3.09
C GLU A 44 4.88 14.55 1.91
N PRO A 45 4.52 13.32 1.53
CA PRO A 45 3.58 13.11 0.44
C PRO A 45 2.16 13.51 0.83
N ILE A 46 1.35 13.81 -0.18
CA ILE A 46 -0.07 14.13 -0.01
C ILE A 46 -0.88 13.05 -0.73
N VAL A 47 -1.83 12.44 -0.03
CA VAL A 47 -2.78 11.49 -0.57
C VAL A 47 -4.18 11.84 -0.07
N ALA A 48 -5.14 11.93 -0.97
CA ALA A 48 -6.52 12.32 -0.64
C ALA A 48 -6.62 13.62 0.18
N PHE A 49 -5.84 14.66 -0.19
CA PHE A 49 -5.71 15.96 0.50
C PHE A 49 -5.10 15.87 1.90
N GLN A 50 -4.64 14.73 2.35
CA GLN A 50 -4.00 14.53 3.64
C GLN A 50 -2.49 14.44 3.49
N LYS A 51 -1.77 15.09 4.42
CA LYS A 51 -0.30 15.08 4.48
C LYS A 51 0.16 13.89 5.30
N PHE A 52 1.11 13.15 4.78
CA PHE A 52 1.69 11.98 5.41
C PHE A 52 3.16 12.19 5.74
N HIS A 53 3.68 11.34 6.61
CA HIS A 53 5.08 11.26 6.99
C HIS A 53 5.58 9.85 6.77
N PHE A 54 6.84 9.70 6.38
CA PHE A 54 7.52 8.42 6.35
C PHE A 54 8.37 8.20 7.60
N ASN A 55 8.50 6.94 8.00
CA ASN A 55 9.55 6.54 8.91
C ASN A 55 10.91 6.62 8.18
N GLU A 56 11.89 7.33 8.74
CA GLU A 56 13.19 7.58 8.10
C GLU A 56 13.90 6.29 7.65
N ASN A 57 13.72 5.18 8.36
CA ASN A 57 14.32 3.89 8.05
C ASN A 57 13.42 2.96 7.25
N HIS A 58 12.15 3.34 7.04
CA HIS A 58 11.12 2.50 6.44
C HIS A 58 10.49 3.19 5.23
N ASN A 59 11.29 3.40 4.19
CA ASN A 59 10.86 3.98 2.93
C ASN A 59 11.70 3.42 1.78
N TRP A 60 11.62 2.10 1.56
CA TRP A 60 12.34 1.48 0.46
C TRP A 60 11.63 0.21 -0.04
N ILE A 61 11.78 -0.03 -1.33
CA ILE A 61 11.35 -1.25 -2.02
C ILE A 61 12.50 -1.70 -2.92
N TYR A 62 12.94 -2.95 -2.78
CA TYR A 62 13.96 -3.56 -3.63
C TYR A 62 13.33 -4.62 -4.52
N VAL A 63 13.53 -4.50 -5.81
CA VAL A 63 13.12 -5.49 -6.81
C VAL A 63 14.36 -6.11 -7.42
N HIS A 64 14.62 -7.37 -7.13
CA HIS A 64 15.76 -8.10 -7.64
C HIS A 64 15.49 -8.66 -9.05
N LYS A 65 16.54 -8.98 -9.82
CA LYS A 65 16.44 -9.58 -11.17
C LYS A 65 15.63 -10.87 -11.22
N ASN A 66 15.61 -11.63 -10.15
CA ASN A 66 14.79 -12.85 -10.04
C ASN A 66 13.33 -12.56 -9.67
N MET A 67 12.91 -11.30 -9.78
CA MET A 67 11.57 -10.80 -9.42
C MET A 67 11.23 -10.90 -7.93
N ARG A 68 12.19 -11.20 -7.07
CA ARG A 68 11.97 -11.15 -5.63
C ARG A 68 11.89 -9.70 -5.16
N VAL A 69 10.83 -9.39 -4.42
CA VAL A 69 10.57 -8.05 -3.87
C VAL A 69 10.80 -8.08 -2.36
N TYR A 70 11.55 -7.11 -1.89
CA TYR A 70 11.65 -6.77 -0.47
C TYR A 70 11.17 -5.34 -0.29
N ALA A 71 10.22 -5.14 0.61
CA ALA A 71 9.66 -3.84 0.90
C ALA A 71 9.73 -3.53 2.38
N ASN A 72 9.91 -2.28 2.70
CA ASN A 72 9.75 -1.73 4.04
C ASN A 72 9.35 -0.27 3.89
N VAL A 73 8.04 -0.03 3.85
CA VAL A 73 7.44 1.29 3.73
C VAL A 73 6.44 1.44 4.87
N ASP A 74 6.56 2.52 5.62
CA ASP A 74 5.61 2.88 6.67
C ASP A 74 5.32 4.37 6.58
N MET A 75 4.08 4.72 6.28
CA MET A 75 3.59 6.06 6.04
C MET A 75 2.35 6.32 6.90
N TRP A 76 2.29 7.44 7.60
CA TRP A 76 1.16 7.81 8.45
C TRP A 76 0.93 9.33 8.45
N ASP A 77 -0.26 9.74 8.83
CA ASP A 77 -0.61 11.12 9.13
C ASP A 77 -0.73 11.37 10.64
N ASP A 78 -0.99 12.62 11.01
CA ASP A 78 -1.13 13.03 12.41
C ASP A 78 -2.42 12.49 13.07
N GLU A 79 -3.38 11.95 12.30
CA GLU A 79 -4.67 11.44 12.78
C GLU A 79 -4.68 9.89 12.90
N GLY A 80 -3.57 9.23 12.57
CA GLY A 80 -3.42 7.78 12.63
C GLY A 80 -3.90 7.04 11.37
N MET A 81 -4.17 7.78 10.29
CA MET A 81 -4.32 7.21 8.97
C MET A 81 -2.95 6.75 8.47
N GLY A 82 -2.87 5.60 7.84
CA GLY A 82 -1.57 5.13 7.41
C GLY A 82 -1.61 3.99 6.42
N PHE A 83 -0.44 3.74 5.87
CA PHE A 83 -0.17 2.65 4.94
C PHE A 83 1.19 2.04 5.27
N ARG A 84 1.23 0.74 5.41
CA ARG A 84 2.45 -0.01 5.70
C ARG A 84 2.58 -1.21 4.77
N VAL A 85 3.77 -1.38 4.22
CA VAL A 85 4.15 -2.58 3.46
C VAL A 85 5.48 -3.06 3.96
N HIS A 86 5.58 -4.31 4.36
CA HIS A 86 6.85 -4.88 4.73
C HIS A 86 6.97 -6.35 4.35
N SER A 87 8.16 -6.73 3.94
CA SER A 87 8.50 -8.13 3.71
C SER A 87 8.80 -8.82 5.04
N VAL A 88 8.31 -10.04 5.20
CA VAL A 88 8.59 -10.87 6.36
C VAL A 88 10.08 -11.20 6.40
N GLN A 89 10.73 -10.85 7.50
CA GLN A 89 12.17 -11.07 7.67
C GLN A 89 12.48 -12.55 7.88
N GLY A 90 13.62 -12.99 7.30
CA GLY A 90 14.13 -14.35 7.50
C GLY A 90 13.50 -15.41 6.60
N ASP A 91 12.52 -15.07 5.80
CA ASP A 91 11.99 -15.99 4.79
C ASP A 91 12.96 -16.06 3.60
N THR A 92 13.57 -17.22 3.40
CA THR A 92 14.50 -17.50 2.30
C THR A 92 13.91 -18.44 1.25
N VAL A 93 12.71 -18.95 1.48
CA VAL A 93 12.05 -19.99 0.67
C VAL A 93 11.06 -19.38 -0.31
N SER A 94 10.26 -18.44 0.16
CA SER A 94 9.23 -17.79 -0.66
C SER A 94 9.85 -16.82 -1.66
N LEU A 95 9.26 -16.72 -2.86
CA LEU A 95 9.59 -15.66 -3.81
C LEU A 95 9.13 -14.30 -3.30
N GLN A 96 7.93 -14.28 -2.71
CA GLN A 96 7.33 -13.12 -2.08
C GLN A 96 6.74 -13.53 -0.74
N ASN A 97 6.91 -12.70 0.28
CA ASN A 97 6.26 -12.84 1.57
C ASN A 97 6.09 -11.43 2.15
N ILE A 98 4.91 -10.86 1.97
CA ILE A 98 4.66 -9.42 2.15
C ILE A 98 3.39 -9.23 2.97
N ASP A 99 3.50 -8.40 4.00
CA ASP A 99 2.37 -7.86 4.74
C ASP A 99 2.05 -6.44 4.27
N VAL A 100 0.77 -6.17 4.07
CA VAL A 100 0.23 -4.86 3.73
C VAL A 100 -0.81 -4.48 4.77
N GLU A 101 -0.70 -3.27 5.31
CA GLU A 101 -1.65 -2.71 6.27
C GLU A 101 -2.12 -1.34 5.78
N ILE A 102 -3.42 -1.15 5.75
CA ILE A 102 -4.08 0.13 5.49
C ILE A 102 -4.85 0.51 6.76
N ARG A 103 -4.58 1.69 7.30
CA ARG A 103 -5.18 2.15 8.56
C ARG A 103 -6.04 3.38 8.33
N ARG A 104 -7.33 3.27 8.67
CA ARG A 104 -8.27 4.39 8.85
C ARG A 104 -8.35 5.37 7.67
N ILE A 105 -8.27 4.89 6.43
CA ILE A 105 -8.42 5.75 5.25
C ILE A 105 -9.85 6.29 5.20
N SER A 106 -9.98 7.61 5.17
CA SER A 106 -11.28 8.28 5.04
C SER A 106 -11.84 8.09 3.62
N LEU A 107 -12.95 7.37 3.51
CA LEU A 107 -13.64 7.19 2.24
C LEU A 107 -14.20 8.51 1.71
N ALA A 108 -14.59 9.42 2.59
CA ALA A 108 -15.05 10.77 2.21
C ALA A 108 -13.93 11.58 1.55
N GLU A 109 -12.70 11.51 2.06
CA GLU A 109 -11.55 12.21 1.45
C GLU A 109 -11.15 11.55 0.13
N LEU A 110 -11.19 10.20 0.08
CA LEU A 110 -10.89 9.45 -1.13
C LEU A 110 -11.85 9.80 -2.27
N SER A 111 -13.14 9.97 -1.96
CA SER A 111 -14.17 10.33 -2.94
C SER A 111 -13.93 11.70 -3.58
N LYS A 112 -13.20 12.61 -2.94
CA LYS A 112 -12.86 13.93 -3.49
C LYS A 112 -11.82 13.88 -4.62
N VAL A 113 -11.00 12.83 -4.66
CA VAL A 113 -9.95 12.65 -5.68
C VAL A 113 -10.35 11.68 -6.79
N LEU A 114 -11.32 10.81 -6.54
CA LEU A 114 -11.79 9.82 -7.50
C LEU A 114 -13.03 10.34 -8.25
N PRO A 115 -12.96 10.54 -9.58
CA PRO A 115 -14.12 10.94 -10.36
C PRO A 115 -15.16 9.81 -10.38
N TYR A 116 -16.44 10.19 -10.32
CA TYR A 116 -17.57 9.25 -10.35
C TYR A 116 -17.67 8.30 -9.14
N PHE A 117 -16.98 8.60 -8.05
CA PHE A 117 -17.12 7.84 -6.82
C PHE A 117 -18.46 8.17 -6.15
N PRO A 118 -19.23 7.19 -5.64
CA PRO A 118 -20.49 7.45 -4.96
C PRO A 118 -20.27 8.26 -3.67
N GLU A 119 -21.33 8.91 -3.19
CA GLU A 119 -21.29 9.59 -1.87
C GLU A 119 -21.20 8.53 -0.77
N ILE A 120 -19.96 8.25 -0.34
CA ILE A 120 -19.64 7.24 0.67
C ILE A 120 -18.77 7.85 1.75
N THR A 121 -19.05 7.53 3.00
CA THR A 121 -18.22 7.92 4.15
C THR A 121 -17.91 6.71 5.03
N GLY A 122 -16.93 6.83 5.88
CA GLY A 122 -16.46 5.80 6.79
C GLY A 122 -14.94 5.75 6.83
N LEU A 123 -14.41 5.00 7.77
CA LEU A 123 -12.98 4.78 7.94
C LEU A 123 -12.64 3.35 7.50
N PHE A 124 -11.94 3.24 6.40
CA PHE A 124 -11.52 1.94 5.85
C PHE A 124 -10.18 1.52 6.43
N SER A 125 -10.12 0.29 6.91
CA SER A 125 -8.89 -0.38 7.31
C SER A 125 -8.81 -1.76 6.67
N ALA A 126 -7.60 -2.22 6.33
CA ALA A 126 -7.38 -3.55 5.77
C ALA A 126 -5.99 -4.07 6.14
N GLU A 127 -5.91 -5.38 6.33
CA GLU A 127 -4.66 -6.13 6.45
C GLU A 127 -4.64 -7.22 5.39
N ALA A 128 -3.52 -7.36 4.70
CA ALA A 128 -3.33 -8.41 3.72
C ALA A 128 -1.97 -9.09 3.92
N HIS A 129 -1.96 -10.40 3.82
CA HIS A 129 -0.75 -11.21 3.83
C HIS A 129 -0.65 -11.97 2.51
N TYR A 130 0.43 -11.73 1.78
CA TYR A 130 0.69 -12.32 0.47
C TYR A 130 1.95 -13.17 0.51
N VAL A 131 1.81 -14.44 0.18
CA VAL A 131 2.93 -15.39 0.06
C VAL A 131 2.91 -16.02 -1.32
N GLN A 132 4.03 -15.96 -2.01
CA GLN A 132 4.23 -16.65 -3.29
C GLN A 132 5.47 -17.50 -3.21
N THR A 133 5.31 -18.76 -3.58
CA THR A 133 6.41 -19.71 -3.82
C THR A 133 6.54 -19.97 -5.33
N GLU A 134 7.48 -20.83 -5.74
CA GLU A 134 7.58 -21.24 -7.14
C GLU A 134 6.34 -22.00 -7.66
N LYS A 135 5.55 -22.57 -6.77
CA LYS A 135 4.42 -23.45 -7.10
C LYS A 135 3.08 -22.90 -6.70
N ASP A 136 3.04 -22.13 -5.61
CA ASP A 136 1.81 -21.77 -4.92
C ASP A 136 1.75 -20.27 -4.63
N LEU A 137 0.52 -19.78 -4.56
CA LEU A 137 0.20 -18.41 -4.14
C LEU A 137 -0.86 -18.47 -3.05
N GLN A 138 -0.63 -17.77 -1.95
CA GLN A 138 -1.58 -17.59 -0.86
C GLN A 138 -1.82 -16.10 -0.64
N LEU A 139 -3.07 -15.73 -0.45
CA LEU A 139 -3.48 -14.37 -0.11
C LEU A 139 -4.55 -14.44 0.97
N SER A 140 -4.32 -13.75 2.07
CA SER A 140 -5.30 -13.52 3.13
C SER A 140 -5.56 -12.02 3.21
N VAL A 141 -6.81 -11.61 3.26
CA VAL A 141 -7.22 -10.21 3.39
C VAL A 141 -8.33 -10.13 4.44
N GLU A 142 -8.15 -9.23 5.39
CA GLU A 142 -9.17 -8.81 6.34
C GLU A 142 -9.37 -7.31 6.19
N SER A 143 -10.61 -6.85 6.15
CA SER A 143 -10.93 -5.44 6.01
C SER A 143 -12.14 -5.05 6.83
N SER A 144 -12.16 -3.79 7.26
CA SER A 144 -13.29 -3.18 7.95
C SER A 144 -13.56 -1.77 7.43
N ILE A 145 -14.82 -1.37 7.54
CA ILE A 145 -15.23 0.02 7.39
C ILE A 145 -16.04 0.38 8.61
N ASP A 146 -15.53 1.31 9.39
CA ASP A 146 -16.22 1.83 10.56
C ASP A 146 -17.16 2.96 10.14
N GLU A 147 -18.36 2.99 10.70
CA GLU A 147 -19.38 4.00 10.46
C GLU A 147 -19.69 4.27 8.98
N LEU A 148 -19.81 3.20 8.18
CA LEU A 148 -20.14 3.30 6.76
C LEU A 148 -21.46 4.01 6.54
N THR A 149 -21.46 5.04 5.69
CA THR A 149 -22.67 5.59 5.06
C THR A 149 -22.56 5.50 3.54
N TYR A 150 -23.68 5.23 2.89
CA TYR A 150 -23.77 5.19 1.44
C TYR A 150 -24.98 6.02 1.00
N GLU A 151 -24.77 7.01 0.13
CA GLU A 151 -25.80 7.95 -0.34
C GLU A 151 -26.69 8.50 0.81
N ARG A 152 -26.03 8.95 1.91
CA ARG A 152 -26.62 9.48 3.16
C ARG A 152 -27.38 8.45 4.00
N GLN A 153 -27.38 7.19 3.62
CA GLN A 153 -27.95 6.11 4.44
C GLN A 153 -26.88 5.49 5.32
N ARG A 154 -27.13 5.45 6.63
CA ARG A 154 -26.23 4.79 7.58
C ARG A 154 -26.36 3.28 7.45
N ILE A 155 -25.23 2.62 7.16
CA ILE A 155 -25.12 1.16 7.10
C ILE A 155 -24.54 0.64 8.42
N GLY A 156 -23.56 1.33 9.00
CA GLY A 156 -22.88 0.93 10.22
C GLY A 156 -21.51 0.29 9.92
N ASP A 157 -21.04 -0.53 10.82
CA ASP A 157 -19.74 -1.17 10.71
C ASP A 157 -19.83 -2.42 9.81
N VAL A 158 -18.88 -2.53 8.89
CA VAL A 158 -18.80 -3.64 7.93
C VAL A 158 -17.43 -4.29 8.02
N THR A 159 -17.39 -5.61 8.09
CA THR A 159 -16.15 -6.39 8.03
C THR A 159 -16.22 -7.40 6.91
N LEU A 160 -15.09 -7.60 6.22
CA LEU A 160 -14.95 -8.58 5.15
C LEU A 160 -13.61 -9.28 5.28
N GLY A 161 -13.64 -10.62 5.27
CA GLY A 161 -12.45 -11.46 5.21
C GLY A 161 -12.47 -12.33 3.97
N ALA A 162 -11.32 -12.52 3.34
CA ALA A 162 -11.14 -13.42 2.21
C ALA A 162 -9.78 -14.11 2.31
N THR A 163 -9.76 -15.40 2.01
CA THR A 163 -8.53 -16.18 1.96
C THR A 163 -8.48 -16.95 0.66
N TRP A 164 -7.42 -16.76 -0.09
CA TRP A 164 -7.08 -17.56 -1.26
C TRP A 164 -5.98 -18.54 -0.88
N LEU A 165 -6.26 -19.82 -0.99
CA LEU A 165 -5.29 -20.90 -0.80
C LEU A 165 -5.05 -21.59 -2.16
N PRO A 166 -3.83 -22.14 -2.39
CA PRO A 166 -3.58 -22.94 -3.56
C PRO A 166 -4.56 -24.11 -3.57
N GLY A 167 -5.23 -24.31 -4.68
CA GLY A 167 -6.10 -25.47 -4.87
C GLY A 167 -5.27 -26.74 -4.83
N GLU A 168 -5.69 -27.73 -4.06
CA GLU A 168 -5.22 -29.09 -4.26
C GLU A 168 -5.58 -29.47 -5.71
N GLN A 169 -4.59 -29.48 -6.60
CA GLN A 169 -4.79 -30.10 -7.91
C GLN A 169 -5.10 -31.56 -7.64
N GLY A 170 -6.37 -31.91 -7.79
CA GLY A 170 -6.83 -33.27 -7.64
C GLY A 170 -5.96 -34.21 -8.45
N LYS A 171 -5.46 -35.24 -7.79
CA LYS A 171 -4.80 -36.37 -8.39
C LYS A 171 -5.75 -37.11 -9.33
#